data_0bc8602a5161757952ab8fc8172bb61f
#
_entry.id   0bc8602a5161757952ab8fc8172bb61f
#
_cell.length_a   1.000
_cell.length_b   1.000
_cell.length_c   1.000
_cell.angle_alpha   90.00
_cell.angle_beta   90.00
_cell.angle_gamma   90.00
#
_symmetry.space_group_name_H-M   'P 1'
#
loop_
_entity.id
_entity.type
_entity.pdbx_description
1 polymer ?
#
loop_
_entity_poly.entity_id
_entity_poly.type
_entity_poly.pdbx_seq_one_letter_code
_entity_poly.pdbx_strand_id
1 'polypeptide(L)'
;GSEMCIRDSDDVADALKLRLQLAKSSVKKYQAMQNAVCNDGRAHGMFQFYGANRSGRWAGRLIQLQNLPQNHLPDLADARELVRTGDYDMLQLLYDDIPDTLSQLIRTAFIAKPGYKFIVSDYSAIEARVLSHLAGETWRSEVFAKGEDIYCASASQMFGVPVEKHGVNS
;
A
#
# COMPACT_ATOMS: atom_id res chain seq x y z
N GLY A 1 -28.73 -0.24 9.48
CA GLY A 1 -29.92 -0.63 8.74
C GLY A 1 -29.75 -0.76 7.24
N SER A 2 -28.57 -0.44 6.65
CA SER A 2 -28.37 -0.52 5.19
C SER A 2 -27.64 -1.78 4.72
N GLU A 3 -27.13 -2.59 5.62
CA GLU A 3 -26.42 -3.83 5.24
C GLU A 3 -27.33 -5.03 4.94
N MET A 4 -28.58 -5.00 5.36
CA MET A 4 -29.50 -6.13 5.20
C MET A 4 -30.08 -6.26 3.79
N CYS A 5 -30.15 -5.19 2.99
CA CYS A 5 -30.76 -5.24 1.66
C CYS A 5 -29.84 -5.74 0.53
N ILE A 6 -28.53 -5.83 0.78
CA ILE A 6 -27.55 -6.25 -0.26
C ILE A 6 -27.32 -7.76 -0.27
N ARG A 7 -27.75 -8.48 0.79
CA ARG A 7 -27.53 -9.92 0.93
C ARG A 7 -28.63 -10.80 0.32
N ASP A 8 -29.74 -10.23 -0.13
CA ASP A 8 -30.93 -11.01 -0.52
C ASP A 8 -30.93 -11.54 -1.97
N SER A 9 -29.86 -11.28 -2.76
CA SER A 9 -29.74 -11.83 -4.10
C SER A 9 -28.28 -12.15 -4.42
N ASP A 10 -27.97 -13.41 -4.60
CA ASP A 10 -26.64 -13.89 -5.00
C ASP A 10 -26.18 -13.23 -6.31
N ASP A 11 -27.11 -13.00 -7.25
CA ASP A 11 -26.82 -12.35 -8.54
C ASP A 11 -26.37 -10.90 -8.36
N VAL A 12 -26.97 -10.16 -7.41
CA VAL A 12 -26.56 -8.78 -7.10
C VAL A 12 -25.19 -8.76 -6.40
N ALA A 13 -24.94 -9.70 -5.51
CA ALA A 13 -23.66 -9.82 -4.84
C ALA A 13 -22.55 -10.13 -5.85
N ASP A 14 -22.78 -11.03 -6.79
CA ASP A 14 -21.83 -11.40 -7.83
C ASP A 14 -21.62 -10.26 -8.83
N ALA A 15 -22.68 -9.56 -9.24
CA ALA A 15 -22.54 -8.37 -10.08
C ALA A 15 -21.72 -7.26 -9.39
N LEU A 16 -21.91 -7.06 -8.07
CA LEU A 16 -21.12 -6.11 -7.30
C LEU A 16 -19.66 -6.55 -7.15
N LYS A 17 -19.37 -7.83 -6.94
CA LYS A 17 -18.01 -8.38 -6.93
C LYS A 17 -17.30 -8.16 -8.26
N LEU A 18 -17.95 -8.49 -9.37
CA LEU A 18 -17.43 -8.26 -10.71
C LEU A 18 -17.14 -6.78 -10.95
N ARG A 19 -18.05 -5.90 -10.55
CA ARG A 19 -17.85 -4.45 -10.65
C ARG A 19 -16.66 -3.98 -9.82
N LEU A 20 -16.48 -4.49 -8.60
CA LEU A 20 -15.33 -4.17 -7.76
C LEU A 20 -14.02 -4.63 -8.39
N GLN A 21 -13.99 -5.83 -8.96
CA GLN A 21 -12.82 -6.35 -9.68
C GLN A 21 -12.47 -5.50 -10.90
N LEU A 22 -13.46 -5.12 -11.71
CA LEU A 22 -13.29 -4.24 -12.86
C LEU A 22 -12.88 -2.81 -12.47
N ALA A 23 -13.29 -2.35 -11.29
CA ALA A 23 -12.96 -1.01 -10.79
C ALA A 23 -11.57 -0.90 -10.18
N LYS A 24 -10.82 -2.00 -10.01
CA LYS A 24 -9.44 -1.96 -9.47
C LYS A 24 -8.55 -1.09 -10.35
N SER A 25 -8.43 0.17 -9.97
CA SER A 25 -7.63 1.18 -10.69
C SER A 25 -6.13 0.88 -10.66
N SER A 26 -5.69 0.01 -9.75
CA SER A 26 -4.28 -0.38 -9.61
C SER A 26 -3.75 -1.08 -10.86
N VAL A 27 -4.55 -1.91 -11.54
CA VAL A 27 -4.14 -2.58 -12.78
C VAL A 27 -3.89 -1.58 -13.91
N LYS A 28 -4.62 -0.45 -13.94
CA LYS A 28 -4.40 0.64 -14.91
C LYS A 28 -3.01 1.28 -14.77
N LYS A 29 -2.33 1.06 -13.64
CA LYS A 29 -0.96 1.54 -13.43
C LYS A 29 0.05 0.89 -14.38
N TYR A 30 -0.17 -0.34 -14.82
CA TYR A 30 0.68 -0.96 -15.85
C TYR A 30 0.66 -0.17 -17.14
N GLN A 31 -0.52 0.29 -17.59
CA GLN A 31 -0.62 1.15 -18.76
C GLN A 31 0.06 2.50 -18.53
N ALA A 32 -0.08 3.07 -17.33
CA ALA A 32 0.61 4.31 -16.97
C ALA A 32 2.14 4.13 -16.96
N MET A 33 2.63 2.98 -16.50
CA MET A 33 4.06 2.64 -16.57
C MET A 33 4.53 2.55 -18.01
N GLN A 34 3.81 1.81 -18.85
CA GLN A 34 4.15 1.66 -20.27
C GLN A 34 4.19 3.02 -20.99
N ASN A 35 3.24 3.90 -20.70
CA ASN A 35 3.19 5.24 -21.27
C ASN A 35 4.27 6.19 -20.70
N ALA A 36 4.82 5.89 -19.53
CA ALA A 36 5.83 6.72 -18.87
C ALA A 36 7.27 6.30 -19.19
N VAL A 37 7.45 5.14 -19.84
CA VAL A 37 8.78 4.65 -20.21
C VAL A 37 9.36 5.53 -21.31
N CYS A 38 10.56 6.06 -21.05
CA CYS A 38 11.33 6.83 -22.00
C CYS A 38 12.22 5.93 -22.88
N ASN A 39 12.87 6.50 -23.90
CA ASN A 39 13.72 5.76 -24.83
C ASN A 39 14.88 5.01 -24.18
N ASP A 40 15.29 5.40 -22.97
CA ASP A 40 16.33 4.75 -22.17
C ASP A 40 15.80 3.59 -21.28
N GLY A 41 14.52 3.22 -21.44
CA GLY A 41 13.86 2.19 -20.64
C GLY A 41 13.50 2.62 -19.23
N ARG A 42 13.52 3.91 -18.92
CA ARG A 42 13.27 4.46 -17.58
C ARG A 42 12.07 5.41 -17.56
N ALA A 43 11.48 5.57 -16.39
CA ALA A 43 10.49 6.60 -16.13
C ALA A 43 11.16 7.80 -15.43
N HIS A 44 11.02 8.97 -16.02
CA HIS A 44 11.55 10.24 -15.49
C HIS A 44 10.40 11.17 -15.07
N GLY A 45 10.72 12.19 -14.25
CA GLY A 45 9.72 13.21 -13.83
C GLY A 45 8.61 12.68 -12.93
N MET A 46 8.88 11.60 -12.17
CA MET A 46 7.89 10.91 -11.34
C MET A 46 7.47 11.67 -10.09
N PHE A 47 8.21 12.71 -9.69
CA PHE A 47 7.99 13.46 -8.46
C PHE A 47 8.04 14.96 -8.72
N GLN A 48 7.16 15.68 -8.02
CA GLN A 48 7.15 17.13 -8.00
C GLN A 48 7.41 17.62 -6.58
N PHE A 49 8.45 18.43 -6.42
CA PHE A 49 8.73 19.14 -5.17
C PHE A 49 7.58 20.10 -4.87
N TYR A 50 7.14 20.14 -3.60
CA TYR A 50 6.02 20.97 -3.15
C TYR A 50 4.73 20.80 -3.97
N GLY A 51 4.52 19.62 -4.57
CA GLY A 51 3.36 19.38 -5.47
C GLY A 51 2.02 19.29 -4.76
N ALA A 52 2.03 19.01 -3.46
CA ALA A 52 0.84 19.02 -2.61
C ALA A 52 0.72 20.39 -1.92
N ASN A 53 0.08 21.35 -2.57
CA ASN A 53 0.06 22.77 -2.19
C ASN A 53 -0.37 23.02 -0.73
N ARG A 54 -1.29 22.21 -0.18
CA ARG A 54 -1.79 22.40 1.19
C ARG A 54 -0.82 21.93 2.28
N SER A 55 0.00 20.96 2.01
CA SER A 55 0.89 20.32 2.99
C SER A 55 2.37 20.54 2.71
N GLY A 56 2.73 21.09 1.55
CA GLY A 56 4.12 21.23 1.12
C GLY A 56 4.84 19.92 0.83
N ARG A 57 4.12 18.79 0.79
CA ARG A 57 4.69 17.49 0.53
C ARG A 57 5.02 17.30 -0.93
N TRP A 58 5.95 16.38 -1.23
CA TRP A 58 6.18 15.89 -2.56
C TRP A 58 4.92 15.25 -3.14
N ALA A 59 4.59 15.55 -4.39
CA ALA A 59 3.51 14.87 -5.11
C ALA A 59 4.08 13.91 -6.15
N GLY A 60 3.47 12.74 -6.24
CA GLY A 60 3.74 11.79 -7.32
C GLY A 60 3.09 12.25 -8.62
N ARG A 61 3.81 12.04 -9.69
CA ARG A 61 3.36 12.28 -11.07
C ARG A 61 3.31 10.97 -11.84
N LEU A 62 2.63 10.95 -12.96
CA LEU A 62 2.52 9.80 -13.87
C LEU A 62 2.02 8.54 -13.15
N ILE A 63 2.91 7.67 -12.73
CA ILE A 63 2.59 6.40 -12.07
C ILE A 63 2.11 6.59 -10.63
N GLN A 64 2.52 7.68 -9.95
CA GLN A 64 2.19 7.96 -8.54
C GLN A 64 2.64 6.83 -7.61
N LEU A 65 3.94 6.63 -7.51
CA LEU A 65 4.58 5.53 -6.76
C LEU A 65 4.10 5.37 -5.31
N GLN A 66 3.82 6.48 -4.62
CA GLN A 66 3.33 6.48 -3.24
C GLN A 66 1.94 5.85 -3.07
N ASN A 67 1.15 5.78 -4.16
CA ASN A 67 -0.21 5.25 -4.15
C ASN A 67 -0.30 3.81 -4.67
N LEU A 68 0.84 3.15 -4.86
CA LEU A 68 0.85 1.76 -5.28
C LEU A 68 0.53 0.84 -4.08
N PRO A 69 -0.24 -0.23 -4.29
CA PRO A 69 -0.57 -1.18 -3.23
C PRO A 69 0.67 -1.85 -2.66
N GLN A 70 0.57 -2.30 -1.42
CA GLN A 70 1.60 -3.10 -0.78
C GLN A 70 1.46 -4.57 -1.19
N ASN A 71 2.56 -5.31 -1.14
CA ASN A 71 2.59 -6.73 -1.42
C ASN A 71 2.27 -7.51 -0.13
N HIS A 72 1.32 -8.42 -0.22
CA HIS A 72 0.95 -9.33 0.86
C HIS A 72 1.03 -10.80 0.44
N LEU A 73 1.33 -11.08 -0.84
CA LEU A 73 1.48 -12.43 -1.35
C LEU A 73 2.74 -13.09 -0.77
N PRO A 74 2.63 -14.27 -0.16
CA PRO A 74 3.77 -14.99 0.40
C PRO A 74 4.72 -15.52 -0.67
N ASP A 75 4.18 -15.85 -1.83
CA ASP A 75 4.82 -16.44 -3.01
C ASP A 75 4.96 -15.47 -4.19
N LEU A 76 5.28 -14.22 -3.89
CA LEU A 76 5.37 -13.12 -4.85
C LEU A 76 6.28 -13.43 -6.06
N ALA A 77 7.33 -14.21 -5.86
CA ALA A 77 8.27 -14.57 -6.91
C ALA A 77 7.64 -15.51 -7.93
N ASP A 78 6.89 -16.50 -7.47
CA ASP A 78 6.20 -17.50 -8.29
C ASP A 78 5.06 -16.85 -9.08
N ALA A 79 4.25 -16.01 -8.41
CA ALA A 79 3.21 -15.23 -9.06
C ALA A 79 3.77 -14.35 -10.19
N ARG A 80 4.91 -13.68 -9.95
CA ARG A 80 5.59 -12.88 -10.97
C ARG A 80 6.07 -13.71 -12.15
N GLU A 81 6.61 -14.91 -11.91
CA GLU A 81 7.08 -15.79 -12.97
C GLU A 81 5.93 -16.29 -13.84
N LEU A 82 4.81 -16.70 -13.24
CA LEU A 82 3.61 -17.11 -13.97
C LEU A 82 3.06 -15.97 -14.85
N VAL A 83 3.05 -14.73 -14.35
CA VAL A 83 2.64 -13.58 -15.17
C VAL A 83 3.65 -13.31 -16.29
N ARG A 84 4.96 -13.47 -16.04
CA ARG A 84 6.02 -13.26 -17.03
C ARG A 84 5.98 -14.28 -18.16
N THR A 85 5.68 -15.54 -17.85
CA THR A 85 5.56 -16.62 -18.82
C THR A 85 4.22 -16.62 -19.55
N GLY A 86 3.22 -15.90 -19.01
CA GLY A 86 1.87 -15.84 -19.58
C GLY A 86 1.03 -17.08 -19.32
N ASP A 87 1.36 -17.86 -18.29
CA ASP A 87 0.62 -19.06 -17.90
C ASP A 87 -0.62 -18.66 -17.08
N TYR A 88 -1.64 -18.21 -17.81
CA TYR A 88 -2.90 -17.77 -17.21
C TYR A 88 -3.70 -18.91 -16.57
N ASP A 89 -3.63 -20.11 -17.12
CA ASP A 89 -4.36 -21.26 -16.59
C ASP A 89 -3.83 -21.61 -15.19
N MET A 90 -2.52 -21.66 -15.04
CA MET A 90 -1.89 -21.89 -13.74
C MET A 90 -2.12 -20.72 -12.76
N LEU A 91 -2.09 -19.48 -13.27
CA LEU A 91 -2.37 -18.30 -12.45
C LEU A 91 -3.81 -18.34 -11.90
N GLN A 92 -4.79 -18.73 -12.73
CA GLN A 92 -6.19 -18.84 -12.32
C GLN A 92 -6.44 -20.02 -11.37
N LEU A 93 -5.64 -21.07 -11.49
CA LEU A 93 -5.72 -22.23 -10.58
C LEU A 93 -5.20 -21.91 -9.18
N LEU A 94 -4.13 -21.12 -9.08
CA LEU A 94 -3.43 -20.85 -7.82
C LEU A 94 -3.92 -19.59 -7.11
N TYR A 95 -4.53 -18.63 -7.83
CA TYR A 95 -4.96 -17.34 -7.28
C TYR A 95 -6.43 -17.08 -7.61
N ASP A 96 -7.24 -16.92 -6.59
CA ASP A 96 -8.69 -16.68 -6.72
C ASP A 96 -9.04 -15.32 -7.34
N ASP A 97 -8.20 -14.30 -7.12
CA ASP A 97 -8.41 -12.92 -7.60
C ASP A 97 -7.20 -12.46 -8.42
N ILE A 98 -7.23 -12.74 -9.73
CA ILE A 98 -6.16 -12.33 -10.65
C ILE A 98 -5.94 -10.80 -10.66
N PRO A 99 -6.97 -9.94 -10.71
CA PRO A 99 -6.79 -8.49 -10.60
C PRO A 99 -6.08 -8.06 -9.30
N ASP A 100 -6.33 -8.74 -8.20
CA ASP A 100 -5.62 -8.46 -6.94
C ASP A 100 -4.16 -8.90 -7.00
N THR A 101 -3.91 -10.10 -7.48
CA THR A 101 -2.55 -10.61 -7.69
C THR A 101 -1.74 -9.68 -8.57
N LEU A 102 -2.27 -9.26 -9.72
CA LEU A 102 -1.63 -8.29 -10.60
C LEU A 102 -1.39 -6.95 -9.90
N SER A 103 -2.34 -6.49 -9.09
CA SER A 103 -2.20 -5.27 -8.30
C SER A 103 -1.01 -5.35 -7.33
N GLN A 104 -0.84 -6.48 -6.65
CA GLN A 104 0.26 -6.71 -5.71
C GLN A 104 1.62 -6.83 -6.40
N LEU A 105 1.65 -7.29 -7.65
CA LEU A 105 2.88 -7.41 -8.45
C LEU A 105 3.42 -6.09 -8.99
N ILE A 106 2.63 -5.00 -8.98
CA ILE A 106 3.01 -3.71 -9.58
C ILE A 106 4.37 -3.21 -9.11
N ARG A 107 4.68 -3.32 -7.81
CA ARG A 107 5.96 -2.84 -7.26
C ARG A 107 7.16 -3.63 -7.77
N THR A 108 6.97 -4.88 -8.20
CA THR A 108 8.05 -5.72 -8.74
C THR A 108 8.53 -5.28 -10.11
N ALA A 109 7.79 -4.41 -10.80
CA ALA A 109 8.19 -3.81 -12.08
C ALA A 109 9.32 -2.78 -11.92
N PHE A 110 9.54 -2.26 -10.70
CA PHE A 110 10.62 -1.30 -10.45
C PHE A 110 11.90 -2.03 -10.12
N ILE A 111 12.87 -1.91 -10.99
CA ILE A 111 14.22 -2.50 -10.83
C ILE A 111 15.26 -1.39 -10.78
N ALA A 112 16.30 -1.61 -9.98
CA ALA A 112 17.43 -0.71 -9.96
C ALA A 112 18.26 -0.84 -11.26
N LYS A 113 18.95 0.23 -11.64
CA LYS A 113 19.93 0.20 -12.72
C LYS A 113 21.00 -0.85 -12.42
N PRO A 114 21.57 -1.54 -13.43
CA PRO A 114 22.70 -2.44 -13.24
C PRO A 114 23.83 -1.79 -12.43
N GLY A 115 24.31 -2.47 -11.39
CA GLY A 115 25.31 -1.96 -10.45
C GLY A 115 24.75 -1.06 -9.33
N TYR A 116 23.44 -0.84 -9.26
CA TYR A 116 22.77 -0.04 -8.23
C TYR A 116 21.74 -0.87 -7.49
N LYS A 117 21.34 -0.40 -6.29
CA LYS A 117 20.24 -0.96 -5.51
C LYS A 117 19.34 0.14 -5.00
N PHE A 118 18.06 -0.18 -4.78
CA PHE A 118 17.18 0.69 -4.01
C PHE A 118 17.51 0.57 -2.53
N ILE A 119 17.59 1.72 -1.86
CA ILE A 119 17.62 1.82 -0.40
C ILE A 119 16.30 2.49 -0.04
N VAL A 120 15.41 1.72 0.59
CA VAL A 120 14.08 2.19 0.98
C VAL A 120 14.03 2.30 2.49
N SER A 121 13.72 3.51 2.99
CA SER A 121 13.63 3.80 4.40
C SER A 121 12.52 4.80 4.63
N ASP A 122 11.80 4.64 5.73
CA ASP A 122 10.73 5.55 6.15
C ASP A 122 10.85 5.83 7.65
N TYR A 123 10.45 7.03 8.05
CA TYR A 123 10.38 7.40 9.46
C TYR A 123 9.04 6.96 10.06
N SER A 124 9.09 5.98 10.94
CA SER A 124 7.89 5.54 11.66
C SER A 124 7.29 6.67 12.48
N ALA A 125 6.02 7.03 12.19
CA ALA A 125 5.23 8.03 12.91
C ALA A 125 5.93 9.38 13.09
N ILE A 126 6.62 9.90 12.05
CA ILE A 126 7.44 11.12 12.17
C ILE A 126 6.63 12.34 12.61
N GLU A 127 5.40 12.50 12.16
CA GLU A 127 4.55 13.62 12.54
C GLU A 127 4.22 13.57 14.05
N ALA A 128 3.91 12.39 14.59
CA ALA A 128 3.65 12.20 16.00
C ALA A 128 4.91 12.46 16.86
N ARG A 129 6.08 12.07 16.37
CA ARG A 129 7.36 12.35 17.05
C ARG A 129 7.65 13.84 17.12
N VAL A 130 7.52 14.55 16.00
CA VAL A 130 7.75 16.00 15.93
C VAL A 130 6.73 16.75 16.78
N LEU A 131 5.45 16.38 16.70
CA LEU A 131 4.40 17.01 17.49
C LEU A 131 4.64 16.81 18.99
N SER A 132 4.99 15.60 19.43
CA SER A 132 5.29 15.32 20.84
C SER A 132 6.48 16.12 21.35
N HIS A 133 7.51 16.25 20.51
CA HIS A 133 8.68 17.06 20.85
C HIS A 133 8.31 18.56 21.01
N LEU A 134 7.56 19.11 20.06
CA LEU A 134 7.13 20.51 20.10
C LEU A 134 6.16 20.80 21.25
N ALA A 135 5.31 19.82 21.61
CA ALA A 135 4.38 19.93 22.73
C ALA A 135 5.04 19.70 24.10
N GLY A 136 6.30 19.26 24.14
CA GLY A 136 6.99 18.91 25.37
C GLY A 136 6.46 17.64 26.07
N GLU A 137 5.80 16.75 25.33
CA GLU A 137 5.25 15.50 25.84
C GLU A 137 6.34 14.44 26.00
N THR A 138 6.85 14.29 27.22
CA THR A 138 7.93 13.34 27.52
C THR A 138 7.52 11.89 27.42
N TRP A 139 6.31 11.54 27.84
CA TRP A 139 5.83 10.16 27.83
C TRP A 139 5.79 9.52 26.43
N ARG A 140 5.39 10.28 25.42
CA ARG A 140 5.41 9.80 24.02
C ARG A 140 6.82 9.60 23.52
N SER A 141 7.72 10.49 23.88
CA SER A 141 9.14 10.35 23.56
C SER A 141 9.74 9.09 24.18
N GLU A 142 9.34 8.74 25.41
CA GLU A 142 9.75 7.50 26.07
C GLU A 142 9.20 6.26 25.38
N VAL A 143 7.92 6.27 24.97
CA VAL A 143 7.29 5.18 24.19
C VAL A 143 8.07 4.95 22.90
N PHE A 144 8.41 6.01 22.18
CA PHE A 144 9.21 5.91 20.96
C PHE A 144 10.62 5.39 21.22
N ALA A 145 11.25 5.80 22.33
CA ALA A 145 12.60 5.33 22.70
C ALA A 145 12.61 3.84 23.04
N LYS A 146 11.54 3.32 23.61
CA LYS A 146 11.35 1.89 23.90
C LYS A 146 10.97 1.06 22.67
N GLY A 147 10.64 1.70 21.55
CA GLY A 147 10.19 1.02 20.33
C GLY A 147 8.76 0.48 20.42
N GLU A 148 7.96 0.97 21.35
CA GLU A 148 6.56 0.60 21.55
C GLU A 148 5.65 1.28 20.50
N ASP A 149 4.46 0.70 20.26
CA ASP A 149 3.48 1.27 19.36
C ASP A 149 2.76 2.45 20.00
N ILE A 150 2.92 3.64 19.42
CA ILE A 150 2.35 4.88 19.96
C ILE A 150 0.81 4.87 19.96
N TYR A 151 0.19 4.16 19.02
CA TYR A 151 -1.28 4.07 18.96
C TYR A 151 -1.81 3.21 20.09
N CYS A 152 -1.19 2.07 20.35
CA CYS A 152 -1.51 1.20 21.49
C CYS A 152 -1.26 1.91 22.83
N ALA A 153 -0.13 2.60 22.96
CA ALA A 153 0.18 3.38 24.16
C ALA A 153 -0.82 4.51 24.40
N SER A 154 -1.20 5.25 23.34
CA SER A 154 -2.19 6.32 23.42
C SER A 154 -3.59 5.78 23.79
N ALA A 155 -4.01 4.67 23.19
CA ALA A 155 -5.26 4.01 23.49
C ALA A 155 -5.28 3.50 24.93
N SER A 156 -4.19 2.88 25.39
CA SER A 156 -4.05 2.42 26.78
C SER A 156 -4.21 3.55 27.78
N GLN A 157 -3.62 4.70 27.50
CA GLN A 157 -3.74 5.89 28.34
C GLN A 157 -5.16 6.48 28.30
N MET A 158 -5.79 6.51 27.13
CA MET A 158 -7.13 7.07 26.94
C MET A 158 -8.22 6.22 27.61
N PHE A 159 -8.10 4.90 27.52
CA PHE A 159 -9.10 3.96 28.04
C PHE A 159 -8.77 3.42 29.44
N GLY A 160 -7.58 3.66 29.96
CA GLY A 160 -7.14 3.17 31.25
C GLY A 160 -6.94 1.65 31.33
N VAL A 161 -6.81 0.98 30.21
CA VAL A 161 -6.58 -0.47 30.11
C VAL A 161 -5.41 -0.74 29.15
N PRO A 162 -4.61 -1.81 29.37
CA PRO A 162 -3.58 -2.18 28.42
C PRO A 162 -4.20 -2.53 27.04
N VAL A 163 -3.72 -1.87 26.00
CA VAL A 163 -4.12 -2.12 24.61
C VAL A 163 -2.91 -2.62 23.85
N GLU A 164 -3.06 -3.74 23.15
CA GLU A 164 -2.02 -4.38 22.34
C GLU A 164 -2.52 -4.54 20.91
N LYS A 165 -1.59 -4.52 19.96
CA LYS A 165 -1.90 -4.59 18.53
C LYS A 165 -2.61 -5.90 18.13
N HIS A 166 -2.34 -6.98 18.87
CA HIS A 166 -2.91 -8.32 18.67
C HIS A 166 -3.22 -8.93 20.03
N GLY A 167 -4.33 -8.55 20.65
CA GLY A 167 -4.70 -8.99 21.98
C GLY A 167 -6.21 -8.89 22.22
N VAL A 168 -6.63 -9.15 23.47
CA VAL A 168 -8.04 -9.10 23.89
C VAL A 168 -8.63 -7.67 23.75
N ASN A 169 -7.77 -6.67 23.83
CA ASN A 169 -8.13 -5.24 23.70
C ASN A 169 -7.47 -4.60 22.46
N SER A 170 -7.47 -5.31 21.34
CA SER A 170 -6.94 -4.78 20.06
C SER A 170 -7.96 -3.95 19.30
#